data_5d98016a845fa4e3b3415bcbecb2c385
#
_entry.id   5d98016a845fa4e3b3415bcbecb2c385
#
_cell.length_a   1.000
_cell.length_b   1.000
_cell.length_c   1.000
_cell.angle_alpha   90.00
_cell.angle_beta   90.00
_cell.angle_gamma   90.00
#
_symmetry.space_group_name_H-M   'P 1'
#
loop_
_entity.id
_entity.type
_entity.pdbx_description
1 polymer ?
#
loop_
_entity_poly.entity_id
_entity_poly.type
_entity_poly.pdbx_seq_one_letter_code
_entity_poly.pdbx_strand_id
1 'polypeptide(L)'
;MINVLATVHVKKGKVQEFLRLFKGIVPRVRAEKGCIEYFPAIDFKTGLPPQELDENVVTIMERWESLEDLINHISSPYIAEHLEKEKELVEKSSIK
;
A
#
# COMPACT_ATOMS: atom_id res chain seq x y z
N MET A 1 10.13 14.95 -6.75
CA MET A 1 8.96 14.05 -6.73
C MET A 1 9.43 12.62 -6.63
N ILE A 2 8.83 11.86 -5.73
CA ILE A 2 9.22 10.48 -5.47
C ILE A 2 8.03 9.56 -5.70
N ASN A 3 8.24 8.51 -6.48
CA ASN A 3 7.25 7.46 -6.70
C ASN A 3 7.65 6.23 -5.88
N VAL A 4 6.70 5.64 -5.19
CA VAL A 4 6.91 4.43 -4.39
C VAL A 4 5.94 3.35 -4.84
N LEU A 5 6.45 2.16 -5.03
CA LEU A 5 5.64 0.96 -5.23
C LEU A 5 5.89 0.04 -4.05
N ALA A 6 4.88 -0.11 -3.20
CA ALA A 6 4.94 -1.05 -2.10
C ALA A 6 4.22 -2.33 -2.50
N THR A 7 4.92 -3.44 -2.48
CA THR A 7 4.33 -4.74 -2.79
C THR A 7 4.04 -5.46 -1.49
N VAL A 8 2.78 -5.75 -1.24
CA VAL A 8 2.33 -6.41 -0.02
C VAL A 8 1.82 -7.80 -0.35
N HIS A 9 2.48 -8.81 0.17
CA HIS A 9 2.04 -10.20 0.05
C HIS A 9 1.11 -10.51 1.20
N VAL A 10 -0.19 -10.56 0.90
CA VAL A 10 -1.24 -10.79 1.88
C VAL A 10 -1.47 -12.29 2.04
N LYS A 11 -1.78 -12.72 3.24
CA LYS A 11 -2.09 -14.12 3.50
C LYS A 11 -3.30 -14.56 2.68
N LYS A 12 -3.28 -15.80 2.21
CA LYS A 12 -4.35 -16.37 1.38
C LYS A 12 -5.72 -16.18 2.06
N GLY A 13 -6.67 -15.67 1.28
CA GLY A 13 -8.03 -15.43 1.76
C GLY A 13 -8.22 -14.16 2.57
N LYS A 14 -7.17 -13.33 2.72
CA LYS A 14 -7.22 -12.13 3.56
C LYS A 14 -7.16 -10.82 2.76
N VAL A 15 -7.13 -10.88 1.44
CA VAL A 15 -6.99 -9.67 0.60
C VAL A 15 -8.13 -8.67 0.84
N GLN A 16 -9.38 -9.13 0.89
CA GLN A 16 -10.51 -8.22 1.08
C GLN A 16 -10.48 -7.56 2.46
N GLU A 17 -10.10 -8.30 3.48
CA GLU A 17 -9.94 -7.76 4.83
C GLU A 17 -8.81 -6.74 4.87
N PHE A 18 -7.67 -7.05 4.25
CA PHE A 18 -6.55 -6.12 4.13
C PHE A 18 -6.97 -4.83 3.42
N LEU A 19 -7.65 -4.94 2.28
CA LEU A 19 -8.10 -3.77 1.52
C LEU A 19 -9.06 -2.90 2.33
N ARG A 20 -9.94 -3.51 3.10
CA ARG A 20 -10.89 -2.77 3.93
C ARG A 20 -10.15 -1.97 5.01
N LEU A 21 -9.20 -2.60 5.66
CA LEU A 21 -8.37 -1.95 6.67
C LEU A 21 -7.55 -0.82 6.04
N PHE A 22 -6.90 -1.11 4.91
CA PHE A 22 -6.06 -0.15 4.21
C PHE A 22 -6.86 1.07 3.73
N LYS A 23 -8.00 0.84 3.11
CA LYS A 23 -8.86 1.94 2.61
C LYS A 23 -9.30 2.87 3.72
N GLY A 24 -9.34 2.39 4.95
CA GLY A 24 -9.71 3.21 6.10
C GLY A 24 -8.73 4.33 6.40
N ILE A 25 -7.46 4.18 6.04
CA ILE A 25 -6.45 5.24 6.26
C ILE A 25 -6.19 6.11 5.04
N VAL A 26 -6.65 5.69 3.86
CA VAL A 26 -6.33 6.39 2.60
C VAL A 26 -6.70 7.88 2.63
N PRO A 27 -7.89 8.29 3.07
CA PRO A 27 -8.21 9.72 3.12
C PRO A 27 -7.27 10.52 4.00
N ARG A 28 -6.86 9.94 5.13
CA ARG A 28 -5.94 10.60 6.06
C ARG A 28 -4.55 10.74 5.46
N VAL A 29 -4.06 9.70 4.78
CA VAL A 29 -2.77 9.75 4.10
C VAL A 29 -2.78 10.79 3.00
N ARG A 30 -3.85 10.83 2.20
CA ARG A 30 -3.97 11.81 1.12
C ARG A 30 -4.00 13.25 1.61
N ALA A 31 -4.37 13.47 2.86
CA ALA A 31 -4.35 14.80 3.48
C ALA A 31 -3.00 15.18 4.05
N GLU A 32 -2.03 14.27 4.07
CA GLU A 32 -0.69 14.58 4.57
C GLU A 32 0.04 15.52 3.63
N LYS A 33 0.90 16.36 4.21
CA LYS A 33 1.73 17.27 3.44
C LYS A 33 2.58 16.51 2.43
N GLY A 34 2.52 16.94 1.19
CA GLY A 34 3.34 16.37 0.11
C GLY A 34 2.80 15.10 -0.51
N CYS A 35 1.68 14.58 -0.03
CA CYS A 35 1.06 13.41 -0.66
C CYS A 35 0.35 13.81 -1.94
N ILE A 36 0.82 13.30 -3.08
CA ILE A 36 0.23 13.56 -4.39
C ILE A 36 -0.73 12.45 -4.76
N GLU A 37 -0.31 11.20 -4.56
CA GLU A 37 -1.12 10.02 -4.84
C GLU A 37 -0.88 8.96 -3.77
N TYR A 38 -1.92 8.23 -3.40
CA TYR A 38 -1.83 7.11 -2.47
C TYR A 38 -3.05 6.22 -2.66
N PHE A 39 -2.85 5.03 -3.23
CA PHE A 39 -3.96 4.11 -3.47
C PHE A 39 -3.49 2.67 -3.60
N PRO A 40 -4.36 1.70 -3.24
CA PRO A 40 -4.07 0.29 -3.42
C PRO A 40 -4.52 -0.17 -4.81
N ALA A 41 -3.82 -1.16 -5.35
CA ALA A 41 -4.17 -1.81 -6.60
C ALA A 41 -4.02 -3.31 -6.45
N ILE A 42 -4.88 -4.06 -7.12
CA ILE A 42 -4.78 -5.51 -7.24
C ILE A 42 -4.63 -5.88 -8.71
N ASP A 43 -4.13 -7.08 -8.97
CA ASP A 43 -3.98 -7.55 -10.32
C ASP A 43 -5.36 -7.84 -10.94
N PHE A 44 -5.55 -7.38 -12.15
CA PHE A 44 -6.73 -7.68 -12.96
C PHE A 44 -6.34 -8.71 -14.02
N LYS A 45 -7.05 -9.82 -14.08
CA LYS A 45 -6.77 -10.87 -15.06
C LYS A 45 -7.09 -10.35 -16.48
N THR A 46 -6.05 -10.08 -17.26
CA THR A 46 -6.18 -9.51 -18.60
C THR A 46 -6.17 -10.56 -19.71
N GLY A 47 -5.57 -11.73 -19.45
CA GLY A 47 -5.32 -12.72 -20.49
C GLY A 47 -4.12 -12.41 -21.39
N LEU A 48 -3.41 -11.30 -21.12
CA LEU A 48 -2.23 -10.93 -21.91
C LEU A 48 -1.04 -11.81 -21.54
N PRO A 49 -0.31 -12.38 -22.52
CA PRO A 49 0.79 -13.32 -22.24
C PRO A 49 1.87 -12.81 -21.26
N PRO A 50 2.27 -11.52 -21.29
CA PRO A 50 3.31 -11.04 -20.39
C PRO A 50 2.86 -10.84 -18.94
N GLN A 51 1.55 -10.94 -18.65
CA GLN A 51 1.05 -10.67 -17.31
C GLN A 51 1.46 -11.77 -16.33
N GLU A 52 2.02 -11.33 -15.19
CA GLU A 52 2.16 -12.13 -14.00
C GLU A 52 0.99 -11.79 -13.08
N LEU A 53 0.23 -12.78 -12.68
CA LEU A 53 -0.98 -12.60 -11.87
C LEU A 53 -0.77 -13.21 -10.50
N ASP A 54 -0.96 -12.43 -9.44
CA ASP A 54 -0.95 -12.92 -8.07
C ASP A 54 -2.14 -12.35 -7.31
N GLU A 55 -3.08 -13.22 -6.98
CA GLU A 55 -4.32 -12.84 -6.29
C GLU A 55 -4.11 -12.42 -4.84
N ASN A 56 -2.95 -12.73 -4.27
CA ASN A 56 -2.63 -12.43 -2.87
C ASN A 56 -1.71 -11.22 -2.72
N VAL A 57 -1.45 -10.49 -3.81
CA VAL A 57 -0.60 -9.31 -3.78
C VAL A 57 -1.45 -8.05 -3.92
N VAL A 58 -1.19 -7.08 -3.04
CA VAL A 58 -1.71 -5.72 -3.16
C VAL A 58 -0.52 -4.81 -3.41
N THR A 59 -0.60 -4.00 -4.46
CA THR A 59 0.41 -3.01 -4.76
C THR A 59 -0.09 -1.65 -4.32
N ILE A 60 0.68 -0.99 -3.46
CA ILE A 60 0.34 0.36 -3.02
C ILE A 60 1.17 1.33 -3.86
N MET A 61 0.49 2.20 -4.57
CA MET A 61 1.11 3.19 -5.44
C MET A 61 1.08 4.53 -4.75
N GLU A 62 2.27 5.13 -4.57
CA GLU A 62 2.42 6.37 -3.83
C GLU A 62 3.25 7.36 -4.63
N ARG A 63 2.91 8.63 -4.48
CA ARG A 63 3.70 9.71 -5.03
C ARG A 63 3.77 10.83 -4.00
N TRP A 64 5.01 11.28 -3.71
CA TRP A 64 5.29 12.30 -2.71
C TRP A 64 6.12 13.42 -3.32
N GLU A 65 5.89 14.64 -2.87
CA GLU A 65 6.64 15.80 -3.36
C GLU A 65 8.12 15.70 -3.05
N SER A 66 8.49 15.13 -1.89
CA SER A 66 9.88 15.03 -1.46
C SER A 66 10.12 13.79 -0.61
N LEU A 67 11.40 13.44 -0.45
CA LEU A 67 11.80 12.36 0.45
C LEU A 67 11.43 12.69 1.90
N GLU A 68 11.56 13.95 2.30
CA GLU A 68 11.19 14.39 3.64
C GLU A 68 9.72 14.11 3.93
N ASP A 69 8.83 14.40 2.98
CA ASP A 69 7.40 14.14 3.14
C ASP A 69 7.11 12.65 3.26
N LEU A 70 7.80 11.83 2.47
CA LEU A 70 7.68 10.37 2.58
C LEU A 70 8.14 9.87 3.95
N ILE A 71 9.28 10.37 4.43
CA ILE A 71 9.80 9.98 5.74
C ILE A 71 8.85 10.39 6.85
N ASN A 72 8.28 11.58 6.77
CA ASN A 72 7.29 12.05 7.74
C ASN A 72 6.04 11.15 7.75
N HIS A 73 5.60 10.70 6.58
CA HIS A 73 4.50 9.75 6.46
C HIS A 73 4.83 8.44 7.19
N ILE A 74 5.97 7.83 6.85
CA ILE A 74 6.38 6.54 7.42
C ILE A 74 6.54 6.63 8.93
N SER A 75 6.96 7.79 9.44
CA SER A 75 7.21 8.02 10.86
C SER A 75 5.95 8.41 11.64
N SER A 76 4.82 8.59 10.98
CA SER A 76 3.58 9.00 11.67
C SER A 76 3.08 7.94 12.64
N PRO A 77 2.68 8.33 13.87
CA PRO A 77 2.18 7.36 14.85
C PRO A 77 0.98 6.55 14.37
N TYR A 78 0.06 7.16 13.61
CA TYR A 78 -1.10 6.43 13.13
C TYR A 78 -0.73 5.39 12.06
N ILE A 79 0.35 5.61 11.31
CA ILE A 79 0.85 4.62 10.36
C ILE A 79 1.44 3.42 11.11
N ALA A 80 2.21 3.68 12.18
CA ALA A 80 2.73 2.59 13.02
C ALA A 80 1.59 1.76 13.61
N GLU A 81 0.53 2.41 14.07
CA GLU A 81 -0.65 1.74 14.59
C GLU A 81 -1.36 0.92 13.51
N HIS A 82 -1.48 1.48 12.30
CA HIS A 82 -2.06 0.76 11.15
C HIS A 82 -1.24 -0.48 10.80
N LEU A 83 0.08 -0.36 10.73
CA LEU A 83 0.96 -1.48 10.43
C LEU A 83 0.82 -2.60 11.47
N GLU A 84 0.65 -2.24 12.73
CA GLU A 84 0.41 -3.21 13.78
C GLU A 84 -0.92 -3.95 13.57
N LYS A 85 -1.96 -3.24 13.15
CA LYS A 85 -3.27 -3.85 12.87
C LYS A 85 -3.25 -4.79 11.67
N GLU A 86 -2.47 -4.47 10.63
CA GLU A 86 -2.42 -5.29 9.43
C GLU A 86 -1.41 -6.45 9.52
N LYS A 87 -0.59 -6.46 10.55
CA LYS A 87 0.50 -7.43 10.72
C LYS A 87 0.07 -8.88 10.56
N GLU A 88 -1.09 -9.24 11.08
CA GLU A 88 -1.59 -10.61 11.01
C GLU A 88 -2.13 -10.99 9.63
N LEU A 89 -2.37 -10.01 8.76
CA LEU A 89 -2.88 -10.21 7.42
C LEU A 89 -1.78 -10.30 6.36
N VAL A 90 -0.55 -9.93 6.71
CA VAL A 90 0.56 -9.77 5.77
C VAL A 90 1.63 -10.81 6.02
N GLU A 91 2.10 -11.46 4.94
CA GLU A 91 3.24 -12.37 5.01
C GLU A 91 4.56 -11.63 4.90
N LYS A 92 4.65 -10.72 3.93
CA LYS A 92 5.84 -9.90 3.71
C LYS A 92 5.48 -8.67 2.87
N SER A 93 6.33 -7.67 2.93
CA SER A 93 6.20 -6.48 2.08
C SER A 93 7.56 -5.99 1.64
N SER A 94 7.58 -5.27 0.53
CA SER A 94 8.78 -4.62 0.01
C SER A 94 8.39 -3.32 -0.68
N ILE A 95 9.35 -2.40 -0.80
CA ILE A 95 9.14 -1.14 -1.52
C ILE A 95 10.18 -0.96 -2.61
N LYS A 96 9.77 -0.27 -3.65
CA LYS A 96 10.64 0.13 -4.76
C LYS A 96 10.51 1.61 -5.03
#